data_6a55041d62ed7bbae3797902a6e70337
#
_entry.id   6a55041d62ed7bbae3797902a6e70337
#
_cell.length_a   1.000
_cell.length_b   1.000
_cell.length_c   1.000
_cell.angle_alpha   90.00
_cell.angle_beta   90.00
_cell.angle_gamma   90.00
#
_symmetry.space_group_name_H-M   'P 1'
#
loop_
_entity.id
_entity.type
_entity.pdbx_description
1 polymer ?
#
loop_
_entity_poly.entity_id
_entity_poly.type
_entity_poly.pdbx_seq_one_letter_code
_entity_poly.pdbx_strand_id
1 'polypeptide(L)'
;CEGLKPVAAIYSTFLQRAFDQVVHDVCQQNLNVTLAMDRAGIVGADGPTHHGLQDISYLRSYPNITLGAPKDEAEMRDMLYTLIEHPAPAAMRYPRGNGIGADISNAPKLMEIGKAEILREGSEVAILALGSMVYPAVQAAENLEKSGIDATVINARFVKPLDAELILAVAQSNRLLITVEEAYLAGGFGS
;
A
#
# COMPACT_ATOMS: atom_id res chain seq x y z
N CYS A 1 2.65 25.21 -6.18
CA CYS A 1 2.32 26.01 -7.37
C CYS A 1 3.56 26.54 -8.10
N GLU A 2 4.72 26.56 -7.43
CA GLU A 2 6.00 27.06 -8.01
C GLU A 2 6.84 25.93 -8.67
N GLY A 3 6.25 24.79 -9.00
CA GLY A 3 6.95 23.67 -9.64
C GLY A 3 7.77 22.78 -8.69
N LEU A 4 7.67 23.01 -7.37
CA LEU A 4 8.28 22.13 -6.37
C LEU A 4 7.46 20.84 -6.24
N LYS A 5 8.15 19.76 -5.85
CA LYS A 5 7.56 18.45 -5.55
C LYS A 5 7.71 18.16 -4.05
N PRO A 6 6.84 18.70 -3.19
CA PRO A 6 6.97 18.55 -1.76
C PRO A 6 6.63 17.13 -1.31
N VAL A 7 7.36 16.64 -0.30
CA VAL A 7 7.04 15.42 0.43
C VAL A 7 6.69 15.82 1.86
N ALA A 8 5.47 15.53 2.28
CA ALA A 8 5.02 15.73 3.65
C ALA A 8 5.11 14.43 4.44
N ALA A 9 6.14 14.29 5.27
CA ALA A 9 6.30 13.14 6.16
C ALA A 9 5.51 13.36 7.46
N ILE A 10 4.49 12.56 7.68
CA ILE A 10 3.58 12.70 8.82
C ILE A 10 3.08 11.32 9.28
N TYR A 11 2.81 11.17 10.58
CA TYR A 11 2.19 9.94 11.07
C TYR A 11 0.78 9.75 10.49
N SER A 12 0.46 8.53 10.08
CA SER A 12 -0.85 8.18 9.53
C SER A 12 -2.01 8.66 10.42
N THR A 13 -1.93 8.41 11.74
CA THR A 13 -2.95 8.83 12.70
C THR A 13 -3.06 10.37 12.83
N PHE A 14 -1.98 11.12 12.65
CA PHE A 14 -2.02 12.59 12.78
C PHE A 14 -2.52 13.27 11.50
N LEU A 15 -2.36 12.64 10.35
CA LEU A 15 -2.90 13.13 9.09
C LEU A 15 -4.43 13.21 9.09
N GLN A 16 -5.11 12.44 9.94
CA GLN A 16 -6.57 12.51 10.08
C GLN A 16 -7.08 13.93 10.34
N ARG A 17 -6.32 14.73 11.10
CA ARG A 17 -6.70 16.14 11.40
C ARG A 17 -6.52 17.09 10.22
N ALA A 18 -5.77 16.66 9.20
CA ALA A 18 -5.49 17.43 8.00
C ALA A 18 -6.25 16.90 6.77
N PHE A 19 -7.27 16.05 6.96
CA PHE A 19 -8.04 15.51 5.84
C PHE A 19 -8.66 16.61 4.98
N ASP A 20 -9.21 17.65 5.60
CA ASP A 20 -9.78 18.79 4.88
C ASP A 20 -8.75 19.52 4.01
N GLN A 21 -7.52 19.73 4.54
CA GLN A 21 -6.41 20.32 3.79
C GLN A 21 -5.96 19.41 2.64
N VAL A 22 -5.94 18.10 2.85
CA VAL A 22 -5.64 17.16 1.75
C VAL A 22 -6.68 17.29 0.64
N VAL A 23 -7.95 17.40 0.99
CA VAL A 23 -9.04 17.58 0.01
C VAL A 23 -8.93 18.93 -0.70
N HIS A 24 -8.95 20.05 0.03
CA HIS A 24 -9.09 21.39 -0.54
C HIS A 24 -7.78 21.97 -1.08
N ASP A 25 -6.67 21.74 -0.36
CA ASP A 25 -5.42 22.40 -0.69
C ASP A 25 -4.53 21.56 -1.60
N VAL A 26 -4.74 20.23 -1.63
CA VAL A 26 -3.93 19.32 -2.43
C VAL A 26 -4.74 18.71 -3.58
N CYS A 27 -5.80 17.95 -3.27
CA CYS A 27 -6.48 17.14 -4.27
C CYS A 27 -7.35 17.97 -5.23
N GLN A 28 -8.13 18.94 -4.73
CA GLN A 28 -8.96 19.80 -5.58
C GLN A 28 -8.12 20.63 -6.55
N GLN A 29 -6.94 21.04 -6.11
CA GLN A 29 -6.03 21.82 -6.94
C GLN A 29 -5.11 20.92 -7.81
N ASN A 30 -5.21 19.61 -7.67
CA ASN A 30 -4.39 18.60 -8.35
C ASN A 30 -2.88 18.88 -8.22
N LEU A 31 -2.42 19.24 -7.03
CA LEU A 31 -1.02 19.56 -6.77
C LEU A 31 -0.20 18.28 -6.62
N ASN A 32 1.01 18.29 -7.18
CA ASN A 32 2.00 17.24 -6.97
C ASN A 32 2.57 17.33 -5.54
N VAL A 33 1.84 16.77 -4.58
CA VAL A 33 2.26 16.62 -3.19
C VAL A 33 2.26 15.14 -2.84
N THR A 34 3.37 14.65 -2.32
CA THR A 34 3.49 13.27 -1.84
C THR A 34 3.36 13.23 -0.32
N LEU A 35 2.37 12.51 0.19
CA LEU A 35 2.19 12.24 1.62
C LEU A 35 2.92 10.95 1.98
N ALA A 36 4.02 11.04 2.75
CA ALA A 36 4.74 9.88 3.27
C ALA A 36 4.24 9.58 4.70
N MET A 37 3.34 8.61 4.81
CA MET A 37 2.63 8.32 6.06
C MET A 37 3.34 7.23 6.86
N ASP A 38 4.06 7.66 7.89
CA ASP A 38 4.71 6.78 8.86
C ASP A 38 3.68 6.22 9.85
N ARG A 39 4.01 5.10 10.47
CA ARG A 39 3.17 4.42 11.49
C ARG A 39 1.79 4.03 10.97
N ALA A 40 1.72 3.58 9.74
CA ALA A 40 0.52 2.92 9.23
C ALA A 40 0.37 1.53 9.86
N GLY A 41 -0.87 1.12 10.09
CA GLY A 41 -1.17 -0.14 10.75
C GLY A 41 -1.07 -0.08 12.28
N ILE A 42 -0.80 -1.23 12.90
CA ILE A 42 -0.66 -1.38 14.36
C ILE A 42 0.77 -1.05 14.76
N VAL A 43 0.95 -0.16 15.73
CA VAL A 43 2.26 0.39 16.11
C VAL A 43 2.79 -0.09 17.47
N GLY A 44 2.12 -1.04 18.10
CA GLY A 44 2.61 -1.66 19.34
C GLY A 44 2.82 -0.68 20.50
N ALA A 45 4.09 -0.45 20.88
CA ALA A 45 4.47 0.34 22.04
C ALA A 45 4.01 1.81 22.04
N ASP A 46 3.75 2.40 20.87
CA ASP A 46 3.23 3.79 20.78
C ASP A 46 1.76 3.87 21.25
N GLY A 47 1.08 2.74 21.35
CA GLY A 47 -0.28 2.62 21.89
C GLY A 47 -1.39 2.96 20.90
N PRO A 48 -2.65 2.80 21.34
CA PRO A 48 -3.82 2.87 20.46
C PRO A 48 -4.05 4.26 19.82
N THR A 49 -3.56 5.32 20.43
CA THR A 49 -3.66 6.67 19.86
C THR A 49 -2.77 6.92 18.64
N HIS A 50 -1.84 5.99 18.38
CA HIS A 50 -0.88 6.08 17.28
C HIS A 50 -1.12 5.06 16.18
N HIS A 51 -2.11 4.16 16.32
CA HIS A 51 -2.46 3.21 15.26
C HIS A 51 -2.96 3.93 14.01
N GLY A 52 -2.32 3.66 12.87
CA GLY A 52 -2.67 4.21 11.57
C GLY A 52 -3.60 3.28 10.79
N LEU A 53 -4.85 3.12 11.24
CA LEU A 53 -5.79 2.16 10.68
C LEU A 53 -6.84 2.77 9.75
N GLN A 54 -6.93 4.11 9.69
CA GLN A 54 -7.99 4.82 8.97
C GLN A 54 -7.53 5.48 7.68
N ASP A 55 -6.23 5.60 7.45
CA ASP A 55 -5.65 6.33 6.32
C ASP A 55 -6.17 5.85 4.97
N ILE A 56 -6.27 4.54 4.76
CA ILE A 56 -6.85 3.98 3.54
C ILE A 56 -8.29 4.46 3.37
N SER A 57 -9.10 4.36 4.40
CA SER A 57 -10.54 4.64 4.34
C SER A 57 -10.85 6.06 3.87
N TYR A 58 -10.16 7.06 4.41
CA TYR A 58 -10.45 8.45 4.05
C TYR A 58 -9.71 8.92 2.80
N LEU A 59 -8.48 8.46 2.55
CA LEU A 59 -7.73 8.89 1.37
C LEU A 59 -8.28 8.28 0.07
N ARG A 60 -8.66 6.99 0.08
CA ARG A 60 -9.17 6.34 -1.13
C ARG A 60 -10.48 6.94 -1.65
N SER A 61 -11.21 7.67 -0.80
CA SER A 61 -12.49 8.29 -1.18
C SER A 61 -12.31 9.41 -2.21
N TYR A 62 -11.15 10.07 -2.23
CA TYR A 62 -10.93 11.16 -3.17
C TYR A 62 -10.50 10.64 -4.55
N PRO A 63 -11.06 11.19 -5.67
CA PRO A 63 -10.91 10.55 -6.99
C PRO A 63 -9.49 10.55 -7.57
N ASN A 64 -8.69 11.59 -7.36
CA ASN A 64 -7.42 11.80 -8.05
C ASN A 64 -6.16 11.56 -7.21
N ILE A 65 -6.27 10.98 -6.01
CA ILE A 65 -5.09 10.62 -5.21
C ILE A 65 -4.61 9.21 -5.56
N THR A 66 -3.30 9.05 -5.77
CA THR A 66 -2.66 7.74 -5.83
C THR A 66 -2.27 7.31 -4.42
N LEU A 67 -2.58 6.08 -4.03
CA LEU A 67 -2.30 5.54 -2.69
C LEU A 67 -1.59 4.20 -2.79
N GLY A 68 -0.36 4.12 -2.28
CA GLY A 68 0.47 2.92 -2.28
C GLY A 68 0.88 2.47 -0.88
N ALA A 69 1.29 1.19 -0.77
CA ALA A 69 1.85 0.59 0.43
C ALA A 69 2.96 -0.40 0.05
N PRO A 70 4.23 -0.04 0.22
CA PRO A 70 5.35 -0.89 -0.15
C PRO A 70 5.50 -2.08 0.81
N LYS A 71 5.96 -3.23 0.28
CA LYS A 71 6.18 -4.44 1.06
C LYS A 71 7.46 -4.42 1.89
N ASP A 72 8.48 -3.67 1.43
CA ASP A 72 9.81 -3.58 2.04
C ASP A 72 10.48 -2.24 1.75
N GLU A 73 11.70 -2.03 2.28
CA GLU A 73 12.46 -0.79 2.13
C GLU A 73 12.95 -0.53 0.70
N ALA A 74 13.19 -1.56 -0.09
CA ALA A 74 13.58 -1.41 -1.49
C ALA A 74 12.39 -0.93 -2.33
N GLU A 75 11.24 -1.55 -2.15
CA GLU A 75 9.99 -1.11 -2.81
C GLU A 75 9.54 0.27 -2.29
N MET A 76 9.75 0.57 -0.99
CA MET A 76 9.47 1.88 -0.42
C MET A 76 10.27 2.99 -1.10
N ARG A 77 11.57 2.78 -1.33
CA ARG A 77 12.44 3.71 -2.05
C ARG A 77 11.95 3.95 -3.48
N ASP A 78 11.63 2.88 -4.20
CA ASP A 78 11.20 2.94 -5.59
C ASP A 78 9.79 3.56 -5.71
N MET A 79 8.90 3.25 -4.77
CA MET A 79 7.57 3.85 -4.68
C MET A 79 7.65 5.33 -4.36
N LEU A 80 8.45 5.74 -3.37
CA LEU A 80 8.63 7.16 -3.04
C LEU A 80 9.15 7.95 -4.25
N TYR A 81 10.16 7.42 -4.94
CA TYR A 81 10.69 8.04 -6.15
C TYR A 81 9.61 8.17 -7.23
N THR A 82 8.83 7.12 -7.45
CA THR A 82 7.71 7.11 -8.40
C THR A 82 6.66 8.16 -8.08
N LEU A 83 6.27 8.26 -6.80
CA LEU A 83 5.22 9.18 -6.37
C LEU A 83 5.67 10.65 -6.39
N ILE A 84 6.97 10.93 -6.18
CA ILE A 84 7.54 12.28 -6.34
C ILE A 84 7.51 12.69 -7.83
N GLU A 85 7.76 11.76 -8.75
CA GLU A 85 7.71 12.03 -10.18
C GLU A 85 6.27 12.06 -10.75
N HIS A 86 5.30 11.52 -10.02
CA HIS A 86 3.90 11.51 -10.42
C HIS A 86 3.30 12.93 -10.40
N PRO A 87 2.67 13.41 -11.51
CA PRO A 87 2.22 14.80 -11.62
C PRO A 87 0.87 15.10 -10.95
N ALA A 88 0.48 14.32 -9.94
CA ALA A 88 -0.79 14.43 -9.23
C ALA A 88 -0.61 14.11 -7.74
N PRO A 89 -1.63 14.37 -6.89
CA PRO A 89 -1.58 13.99 -5.47
C PRO A 89 -1.27 12.52 -5.26
N ALA A 90 -0.35 12.24 -4.33
CA ALA A 90 0.05 10.88 -4.03
C ALA A 90 0.25 10.66 -2.54
N ALA A 91 0.04 9.45 -2.08
CA ALA A 91 0.28 9.04 -0.71
C ALA A 91 0.92 7.65 -0.67
N MET A 92 1.83 7.46 0.27
CA MET A 92 2.44 6.18 0.57
C MET A 92 2.34 5.92 2.07
N ARG A 93 1.94 4.72 2.46
CA ARG A 93 1.84 4.31 3.86
C ARG A 93 2.85 3.21 4.19
N TYR A 94 3.51 3.31 5.34
CA TYR A 94 4.48 2.31 5.79
C TYR A 94 4.45 2.14 7.31
N PRO A 95 4.82 0.95 7.83
CA PRO A 95 4.73 0.65 9.25
C PRO A 95 5.85 1.30 10.06
N ARG A 96 5.69 1.32 11.38
CA ARG A 96 6.77 1.52 12.33
C ARG A 96 7.52 0.20 12.54
N GLY A 97 8.79 0.15 12.21
CA GLY A 97 9.60 -1.06 12.39
C GLY A 97 10.96 -0.96 11.70
N ASN A 98 11.71 -2.03 11.82
CA ASN A 98 12.93 -2.21 11.04
C ASN A 98 12.58 -2.77 9.66
N GLY A 99 13.36 -2.43 8.65
CA GLY A 99 13.33 -3.11 7.36
C GLY A 99 13.74 -4.58 7.50
N ILE A 100 13.40 -5.37 6.51
CA ILE A 100 13.72 -6.80 6.46
C ILE A 100 15.14 -7.06 5.93
N GLY A 101 15.88 -6.02 5.54
CA GLY A 101 17.21 -6.09 4.95
C GLY A 101 17.19 -6.23 3.42
N ALA A 102 16.15 -5.74 2.75
CA ALA A 102 16.10 -5.72 1.30
C ALA A 102 17.22 -4.83 0.72
N ASP A 103 17.79 -5.24 -0.42
CA ASP A 103 18.91 -4.52 -1.05
C ASP A 103 18.47 -3.16 -1.60
N ILE A 104 19.02 -2.10 -1.03
CA ILE A 104 18.81 -0.71 -1.44
C ILE A 104 20.03 -0.08 -2.09
N SER A 105 21.05 -0.84 -2.45
CA SER A 105 22.31 -0.35 -3.02
C SER A 105 22.18 0.21 -4.44
N ASN A 106 21.18 -0.25 -5.18
CA ASN A 106 20.89 0.21 -6.53
C ASN A 106 20.19 1.58 -6.54
N ALA A 107 20.29 2.31 -7.65
CA ALA A 107 19.52 3.53 -7.84
C ALA A 107 17.99 3.23 -7.84
N PRO A 108 17.15 4.17 -7.35
CA PRO A 108 15.70 3.98 -7.39
C PRO A 108 15.18 3.85 -8.81
N LYS A 109 14.11 3.07 -8.98
CA LYS A 109 13.46 2.83 -10.26
C LYS A 109 12.03 3.33 -10.22
N LEU A 110 11.54 3.80 -11.37
CA LEU A 110 10.12 4.10 -11.52
C LEU A 110 9.31 2.79 -11.55
N MET A 111 8.25 2.76 -10.79
CA MET A 111 7.26 1.69 -10.76
C MET A 111 6.07 2.08 -11.66
N GLU A 112 5.44 1.10 -12.26
CA GLU A 112 4.17 1.32 -12.95
C GLU A 112 3.04 1.45 -11.91
N ILE A 113 2.45 2.65 -11.84
CA ILE A 113 1.38 2.95 -10.90
C ILE A 113 0.15 2.10 -11.21
N GLY A 114 -0.43 1.49 -10.17
CA GLY A 114 -1.60 0.64 -10.31
C GLY A 114 -1.29 -0.79 -10.78
N LYS A 115 -0.02 -1.20 -10.82
CA LYS A 115 0.36 -2.57 -11.15
C LYS A 115 0.83 -3.34 -9.92
N ALA A 116 0.21 -4.49 -9.72
CA ALA A 116 0.55 -5.45 -8.68
C ALA A 116 1.67 -6.41 -9.14
N GLU A 117 2.17 -7.23 -8.23
CA GLU A 117 3.24 -8.21 -8.48
C GLU A 117 2.84 -9.58 -7.96
N ILE A 118 2.91 -10.60 -8.81
CA ILE A 118 2.74 -11.99 -8.39
C ILE A 118 4.06 -12.45 -7.78
N LEU A 119 4.05 -12.81 -6.50
CA LEU A 119 5.22 -13.32 -5.78
C LEU A 119 5.26 -14.85 -5.76
N ARG A 120 4.11 -15.48 -5.84
CA ARG A 120 3.94 -16.92 -5.91
C ARG A 120 2.72 -17.23 -6.77
N GLU A 121 2.86 -18.17 -7.70
CA GLU A 121 1.75 -18.74 -8.45
C GLU A 121 1.17 -19.95 -7.72
N GLY A 122 -0.13 -20.13 -7.75
CA GLY A 122 -0.90 -21.24 -7.20
C GLY A 122 -2.26 -21.33 -7.88
N SER A 123 -3.06 -22.33 -7.51
CA SER A 123 -4.26 -22.68 -8.28
C SER A 123 -5.56 -22.80 -7.48
N GLU A 124 -5.51 -22.74 -6.15
CA GLU A 124 -6.68 -22.97 -5.31
C GLU A 124 -7.16 -21.72 -4.56
N VAL A 125 -6.23 -21.00 -3.96
CA VAL A 125 -6.49 -19.80 -3.15
C VAL A 125 -5.59 -18.68 -3.62
N ALA A 126 -6.12 -17.47 -3.73
CA ALA A 126 -5.33 -16.28 -3.99
C ALA A 126 -5.30 -15.37 -2.76
N ILE A 127 -4.11 -14.96 -2.33
CA ILE A 127 -3.90 -14.03 -1.22
C ILE A 127 -3.39 -12.71 -1.80
N LEU A 128 -4.25 -11.70 -1.74
CA LEU A 128 -3.92 -10.34 -2.17
C LEU A 128 -3.51 -9.53 -0.94
N ALA A 129 -2.21 -9.34 -0.76
CA ALA A 129 -1.63 -8.71 0.42
C ALA A 129 -1.16 -7.28 0.13
N LEU A 130 -1.27 -6.41 1.14
CA LEU A 130 -0.90 -5.01 1.04
C LEU A 130 0.18 -4.64 2.07
N GLY A 131 1.25 -4.00 1.60
CA GLY A 131 2.31 -3.44 2.43
C GLY A 131 2.98 -4.46 3.35
N SER A 132 3.06 -4.18 4.65
CA SER A 132 3.68 -5.05 5.68
C SER A 132 3.13 -6.47 5.73
N MET A 133 1.92 -6.71 5.21
CA MET A 133 1.29 -8.03 5.23
C MET A 133 1.72 -8.95 4.08
N VAL A 134 2.55 -8.47 3.15
CA VAL A 134 3.00 -9.26 1.99
C VAL A 134 3.87 -10.45 2.41
N TYR A 135 4.91 -10.23 3.21
CA TYR A 135 5.77 -11.33 3.67
C TYR A 135 5.06 -12.32 4.60
N PRO A 136 4.22 -11.88 5.55
CA PRO A 136 3.32 -12.77 6.28
C PRO A 136 2.42 -13.63 5.37
N ALA A 137 1.93 -13.07 4.25
CA ALA A 137 1.13 -13.81 3.29
C ALA A 137 1.95 -14.87 2.53
N VAL A 138 3.20 -14.55 2.16
CA VAL A 138 4.13 -15.53 1.57
C VAL A 138 4.37 -16.69 2.54
N GLN A 139 4.66 -16.41 3.81
CA GLN A 139 4.86 -17.43 4.83
C GLN A 139 3.59 -18.27 5.07
N ALA A 140 2.42 -17.64 5.00
CA ALA A 140 1.15 -18.35 5.11
C ALA A 140 0.95 -19.32 3.92
N ALA A 141 1.28 -18.89 2.70
CA ALA A 141 1.20 -19.75 1.51
C ALA A 141 2.13 -20.97 1.60
N GLU A 142 3.35 -20.79 2.10
CA GLU A 142 4.29 -21.91 2.36
C GLU A 142 3.74 -22.91 3.39
N ASN A 143 3.03 -22.44 4.39
CA ASN A 143 2.39 -23.29 5.40
C ASN A 143 1.15 -24.00 4.84
N LEU A 144 0.35 -23.33 3.99
CA LEU A 144 -0.78 -23.92 3.29
C LEU A 144 -0.33 -25.06 2.37
N GLU A 145 0.77 -24.89 1.65
CA GLU A 145 1.34 -25.94 0.79
C GLU A 145 1.65 -27.22 1.55
N LYS A 146 2.17 -27.12 2.78
CA LYS A 146 2.41 -28.31 3.66
C LYS A 146 1.11 -29.04 4.00
N SER A 147 -0.02 -28.36 3.90
CA SER A 147 -1.37 -28.91 4.11
C SER A 147 -2.06 -29.32 2.81
N GLY A 148 -1.36 -29.27 1.67
CA GLY A 148 -1.86 -29.64 0.35
C GLY A 148 -2.72 -28.57 -0.32
N ILE A 149 -2.66 -27.31 0.15
CA ILE A 149 -3.38 -26.17 -0.45
C ILE A 149 -2.39 -25.31 -1.21
N ASP A 150 -2.63 -25.15 -2.52
CA ASP A 150 -1.77 -24.38 -3.41
C ASP A 150 -2.27 -22.92 -3.52
N ALA A 151 -1.47 -21.98 -3.01
CA ALA A 151 -1.87 -20.59 -2.90
C ALA A 151 -1.04 -19.65 -3.79
N THR A 152 -1.73 -18.80 -4.56
CA THR A 152 -1.16 -17.61 -5.21
C THR A 152 -0.96 -16.50 -4.19
N VAL A 153 0.18 -15.80 -4.23
CA VAL A 153 0.41 -14.60 -3.41
C VAL A 153 0.70 -13.41 -4.29
N ILE A 154 -0.04 -12.33 -4.07
CA ILE A 154 0.05 -11.10 -4.83
C ILE A 154 0.38 -9.95 -3.88
N ASN A 155 1.45 -9.22 -4.18
CA ASN A 155 1.72 -7.91 -3.61
C ASN A 155 0.89 -6.87 -4.37
N ALA A 156 -0.13 -6.33 -3.74
CA ALA A 156 -1.04 -5.37 -4.37
C ALA A 156 -0.38 -4.03 -4.69
N ARG A 157 0.65 -3.63 -3.94
CA ARG A 157 1.38 -2.35 -4.05
C ARG A 157 0.50 -1.12 -3.89
N PHE A 158 -0.58 -1.02 -4.66
CA PHE A 158 -1.45 0.16 -4.70
C PHE A 158 -2.87 -0.18 -4.24
N VAL A 159 -3.38 0.66 -3.36
CA VAL A 159 -4.80 0.69 -3.00
C VAL A 159 -5.58 1.41 -4.11
N LYS A 160 -4.94 2.44 -4.69
CA LYS A 160 -5.54 3.28 -5.74
C LYS A 160 -4.44 3.86 -6.64
N PRO A 161 -4.55 3.64 -7.97
CA PRO A 161 -5.48 2.73 -8.63
C PRO A 161 -5.17 1.25 -8.32
N LEU A 162 -6.16 0.39 -8.43
CA LEU A 162 -5.99 -1.07 -8.32
C LEU A 162 -5.57 -1.66 -9.67
N ASP A 163 -4.80 -2.75 -9.64
CA ASP A 163 -4.62 -3.63 -10.79
C ASP A 163 -5.85 -4.53 -11.00
N ALA A 164 -6.93 -3.91 -11.49
CA ALA A 164 -8.19 -4.59 -11.66
C ALA A 164 -8.09 -5.77 -12.64
N GLU A 165 -7.26 -5.65 -13.66
CA GLU A 165 -7.05 -6.71 -14.67
C GLU A 165 -6.46 -7.97 -14.02
N LEU A 166 -5.37 -7.83 -13.27
CA LEU A 166 -4.74 -8.93 -12.56
C LEU A 166 -5.68 -9.52 -11.50
N ILE A 167 -6.34 -8.68 -10.70
CA ILE A 167 -7.24 -9.11 -9.63
C ILE A 167 -8.40 -9.94 -10.21
N LEU A 168 -9.02 -9.49 -11.31
CA LEU A 168 -10.10 -10.21 -11.96
C LEU A 168 -9.64 -11.53 -12.56
N ALA A 169 -8.47 -11.57 -13.22
CA ALA A 169 -7.90 -12.80 -13.75
C ALA A 169 -7.63 -13.84 -12.66
N VAL A 170 -7.06 -13.41 -11.55
CA VAL A 170 -6.77 -14.28 -10.41
C VAL A 170 -8.05 -14.74 -9.69
N ALA A 171 -9.05 -13.87 -9.56
CA ALA A 171 -10.34 -14.25 -8.98
C ALA A 171 -11.10 -15.28 -9.82
N GLN A 172 -10.89 -15.27 -11.14
CA GLN A 172 -11.48 -16.27 -12.03
C GLN A 172 -10.76 -17.63 -11.98
N SER A 173 -9.45 -17.64 -11.72
CA SER A 173 -8.61 -18.85 -11.71
C SER A 173 -8.51 -19.54 -10.35
N ASN A 174 -8.96 -18.90 -9.27
CA ASN A 174 -8.89 -19.41 -7.91
C ASN A 174 -10.29 -19.55 -7.29
N ARG A 175 -10.46 -20.52 -6.40
CA ARG A 175 -11.74 -20.77 -5.69
C ARG A 175 -12.06 -19.71 -4.64
N LEU A 176 -11.01 -19.08 -4.09
CA LEU A 176 -11.13 -18.10 -3.01
C LEU A 176 -10.11 -17.00 -3.20
N LEU A 177 -10.55 -15.75 -3.05
CA LEU A 177 -9.70 -14.58 -2.96
C LEU A 177 -9.74 -14.04 -1.53
N ILE A 178 -8.57 -13.90 -0.91
CA ILE A 178 -8.38 -13.40 0.45
C ILE A 178 -7.60 -12.10 0.35
N THR A 179 -8.10 -11.03 0.97
CA THR A 179 -7.35 -9.77 1.12
C THR A 179 -6.73 -9.68 2.50
N VAL A 180 -5.49 -9.21 2.59
CA VAL A 180 -4.75 -9.09 3.86
C VAL A 180 -4.12 -7.70 3.96
N GLU A 181 -4.50 -6.96 5.01
CA GLU A 181 -4.06 -5.59 5.25
C GLU A 181 -4.04 -5.24 6.75
N GLU A 182 -3.30 -4.20 7.12
CA GLU A 182 -3.37 -3.59 8.45
C GLU A 182 -4.21 -2.31 8.40
N ALA A 183 -5.54 -2.45 8.31
CA ALA A 183 -6.50 -1.35 8.33
C ALA A 183 -7.86 -1.84 8.85
N TYR A 184 -8.83 -0.94 8.96
CA TYR A 184 -10.20 -1.35 9.26
C TYR A 184 -10.84 -2.06 8.07
N LEU A 185 -11.71 -3.03 8.35
CA LEU A 185 -12.48 -3.72 7.33
C LEU A 185 -13.35 -2.73 6.53
N ALA A 186 -14.06 -1.85 7.23
CA ALA A 186 -14.89 -0.83 6.60
C ALA A 186 -14.02 0.27 5.94
N GLY A 187 -14.09 0.37 4.63
CA GLY A 187 -13.33 1.33 3.84
C GLY A 187 -11.85 0.98 3.65
N GLY A 188 -11.41 -0.19 4.11
CA GLY A 188 -10.06 -0.69 3.89
C GLY A 188 -9.82 -1.14 2.45
N PHE A 189 -8.65 -1.74 2.20
CA PHE A 189 -8.26 -2.22 0.88
C PHE A 189 -9.18 -3.31 0.35
N GLY A 190 -9.57 -4.25 1.23
CA GLY A 190 -10.42 -5.38 0.85
C GLY A 190 -11.91 -5.05 0.70
N SER A 191 -12.36 -3.85 1.02
CA SER A 191 -13.74 -3.44 0.90
C SER A 191 -14.05 -2.86 -0.47
#